data_fe870ca4ceb23654459dcdc28e2e9e87
#
_entry.id   fe870ca4ceb23654459dcdc28e2e9e87
#
_cell.length_a   1.000
_cell.length_b   1.000
_cell.length_c   1.000
_cell.angle_alpha   90.00
_cell.angle_beta   90.00
_cell.angle_gamma   90.00
#
_symmetry.space_group_name_H-M   'P 1'
#
loop_
_entity.id
_entity.type
_entity.pdbx_description
1 polymer ?
#
loop_
_entity_poly.entity_id
_entity_poly.type
_entity_poly.pdbx_seq_one_letter_code
_entity_poly.pdbx_strand_id
1 'polypeptide(L)'
;HDLEYRWYNKEKKPVWINCRGEAVYDKENDVLYLVGAIEEIGRIRKYDNTTNLYSESMLEKNYFMMDNNSEKKRGYMLLIGVDNFKAVNEKYGVKTGDEVLADIAGCIIQCVGDTKSVYRLSGDEFAILMTRQGTDEEIVEKAKLLYKYIRVRVDNMIKERNYSIFYTISGGADIFESGRDSFDSVIQNARFALHEAKLKGRNTFVAYSKEQYETYIHKMDIQEHLRSSIINGFNGFEVYYQPIFNTSCNAIKGAEALIRWNSDKYGFMSPVDFIPLLEESSLIIPLGKWIITQAVQQCKKWCKIIPDFTVNINLSFVQVIKSDIVGDAMECITQEDISHKNIVFEVTESGELENNPMVRNVLRSFELLGFKLAIDDFGTGYSNLRYIRDMTFGIIKIDRMFVQNIDSNTENYSLVEYVIDMAHKLGIKVCVEGVETAEELECVKALGADCIQGYYYGKPMPADEFESKFIRN
;
A
#
# COMPACT_ATOMS: atom_id res chain seq x y z
N HIS A 1 25.86 5.14 38.62
CA HIS A 1 24.86 4.13 38.96
C HIS A 1 23.48 4.66 38.70
N ASP A 2 22.63 3.87 38.07
CA ASP A 2 21.20 4.15 37.79
C ASP A 2 20.41 3.02 38.46
N LEU A 3 19.68 3.32 39.55
CA LEU A 3 19.05 2.32 40.39
C LEU A 3 17.60 2.69 40.65
N GLU A 4 16.67 1.79 40.35
CA GLU A 4 15.25 1.90 40.71
C GLU A 4 14.96 1.10 41.96
N TYR A 5 14.39 1.75 43.01
CA TYR A 5 13.99 1.07 44.22
C TYR A 5 12.80 1.73 44.89
N ARG A 6 12.21 1.03 45.88
CA ARG A 6 11.04 1.47 46.61
C ARG A 6 11.44 2.39 47.76
N TRP A 7 10.82 3.55 47.82
CA TRP A 7 10.95 4.50 48.94
C TRP A 7 9.61 4.79 49.57
N TYR A 8 9.58 5.37 50.78
CA TYR A 8 8.36 5.83 51.41
C TYR A 8 8.27 7.34 51.36
N ASN A 9 7.14 7.88 50.82
CA ASN A 9 6.93 9.34 50.81
C ASN A 9 6.54 9.87 52.20
N LYS A 10 6.32 11.19 52.36
CA LYS A 10 5.94 11.84 53.62
C LYS A 10 4.65 11.26 54.26
N GLU A 11 3.77 10.71 53.43
CA GLU A 11 2.52 10.04 53.86
C GLU A 11 2.70 8.56 54.20
N LYS A 12 3.94 8.05 54.29
CA LYS A 12 4.30 6.64 54.48
C LYS A 12 3.73 5.69 53.39
N LYS A 13 3.46 6.24 52.21
CA LYS A 13 3.08 5.41 51.05
C LYS A 13 4.31 5.01 50.26
N PRO A 14 4.39 3.73 49.82
CA PRO A 14 5.52 3.29 48.99
C PRO A 14 5.45 3.97 47.59
N VAL A 15 6.54 4.58 47.18
CA VAL A 15 6.74 5.19 45.87
C VAL A 15 7.98 4.59 45.23
N TRP A 16 7.99 4.44 43.93
CA TRP A 16 9.17 4.04 43.19
C TRP A 16 9.98 5.26 42.84
N ILE A 17 11.28 5.20 43.08
CA ILE A 17 12.21 6.28 42.75
C ILE A 17 13.34 5.75 41.89
N ASN A 18 13.80 6.57 40.96
CA ASN A 18 15.04 6.39 40.22
C ASN A 18 16.10 7.28 40.83
N CYS A 19 17.21 6.66 41.23
CA CYS A 19 18.38 7.39 41.72
C CYS A 19 19.52 7.24 40.72
N ARG A 20 19.88 8.37 40.11
CA ARG A 20 21.10 8.49 39.29
C ARG A 20 22.15 9.25 40.06
N GLY A 21 23.34 8.69 40.20
CA GLY A 21 24.41 9.36 40.93
C GLY A 21 25.79 8.87 40.60
N GLU A 22 26.76 9.77 40.79
CA GLU A 22 28.19 9.48 40.70
C GLU A 22 28.86 9.77 42.04
N ALA A 23 29.83 8.96 42.36
CA ALA A 23 30.71 9.19 43.50
C ALA A 23 31.85 10.14 43.06
N VAL A 24 31.92 11.31 43.68
CA VAL A 24 32.99 12.30 43.44
C VAL A 24 33.88 12.35 44.65
N TYR A 25 35.18 12.04 44.46
CA TYR A 25 36.16 12.07 45.52
C TYR A 25 36.89 13.42 45.54
N ASP A 26 36.72 14.14 46.64
CA ASP A 26 37.44 15.39 46.91
C ASP A 26 38.82 15.06 47.56
N LYS A 27 39.88 15.22 46.79
CA LYS A 27 41.25 14.94 47.19
C LYS A 27 41.82 15.91 48.23
N GLU A 28 41.26 17.13 48.32
CA GLU A 28 41.76 18.14 49.26
C GLU A 28 41.21 17.91 50.67
N ASN A 29 40.00 17.39 50.81
CA ASN A 29 39.37 17.15 52.10
C ASN A 29 39.25 15.68 52.48
N ASP A 30 39.76 14.78 51.65
CA ASP A 30 39.68 13.31 51.84
C ASP A 30 38.24 12.79 52.08
N VAL A 31 37.30 13.35 51.31
CA VAL A 31 35.84 13.06 51.42
C VAL A 31 35.28 12.52 50.12
N LEU A 32 34.48 11.45 50.20
CA LEU A 32 33.75 10.93 49.11
C LEU A 32 32.28 11.48 49.13
N TYR A 33 31.97 12.27 48.15
CA TYR A 33 30.60 12.78 47.95
C TYR A 33 29.85 11.90 47.00
N LEU A 34 28.55 11.64 47.32
CA LEU A 34 27.60 11.07 46.37
C LEU A 34 26.77 12.22 45.82
N VAL A 35 26.92 12.51 44.53
CA VAL A 35 26.17 13.57 43.87
C VAL A 35 25.21 12.92 42.91
N GLY A 36 23.91 13.20 43.05
CA GLY A 36 22.91 12.57 42.19
C GLY A 36 21.54 13.25 42.19
N ALA A 37 20.68 12.80 41.32
CA ALA A 37 19.26 13.18 41.24
C ALA A 37 18.38 12.00 41.65
N ILE A 38 17.32 12.31 42.41
CA ILE A 38 16.28 11.34 42.79
C ILE A 38 15.00 11.80 42.11
N GLU A 39 14.41 10.95 41.31
CA GLU A 39 13.16 11.20 40.61
C GLU A 39 12.09 10.17 41.02
N GLU A 40 10.87 10.65 41.34
CA GLU A 40 9.75 9.74 41.63
C GLU A 40 9.16 9.20 40.34
N ILE A 41 9.39 7.91 40.07
CA ILE A 41 8.95 7.26 38.82
C ILE A 41 7.44 6.90 38.89
N GLY A 42 6.92 6.73 40.07
CA GLY A 42 5.67 5.98 40.32
C GLY A 42 4.38 6.65 39.80
N ARG A 43 4.34 7.99 39.70
CA ARG A 43 3.11 8.69 39.32
C ARG A 43 3.04 8.97 37.82
N ILE A 44 4.18 9.30 37.22
CA ILE A 44 4.27 9.68 35.80
C ILE A 44 4.09 8.45 34.89
N ARG A 45 4.53 7.26 35.33
CA ARG A 45 4.41 6.01 34.52
C ARG A 45 3.08 5.25 34.72
N LYS A 46 2.28 5.58 35.75
CA LYS A 46 1.07 4.81 36.07
C LYS A 46 -0.17 5.29 35.31
N TYR A 47 -0.29 6.57 35.09
CA TYR A 47 -1.43 7.23 34.46
C TYR A 47 -0.98 8.12 33.32
N ASP A 48 -1.79 8.17 32.28
CA ASP A 48 -1.67 9.17 31.22
C ASP A 48 -2.21 10.52 31.69
N ASN A 49 -1.46 11.60 31.46
CA ASN A 49 -1.81 12.93 31.97
C ASN A 49 -2.98 13.57 31.24
N THR A 50 -3.22 13.22 29.97
CA THR A 50 -4.29 13.78 29.14
C THR A 50 -5.64 13.13 29.45
N THR A 51 -5.65 11.80 29.56
CA THR A 51 -6.88 11.01 29.67
C THR A 51 -7.14 10.49 31.08
N ASN A 52 -6.16 10.56 31.96
CA ASN A 52 -6.18 9.99 33.33
C ASN A 52 -6.42 8.46 33.37
N LEU A 53 -6.25 7.78 32.25
CA LEU A 53 -6.27 6.31 32.15
C LEU A 53 -4.95 5.70 32.61
N TYR A 54 -4.94 4.40 32.88
CA TYR A 54 -3.70 3.65 33.08
C TYR A 54 -2.83 3.70 31.84
N SER A 55 -1.51 3.78 32.05
CA SER A 55 -0.50 3.75 30.97
C SER A 55 -0.26 2.35 30.42
N GLU A 56 0.46 2.25 29.31
CA GLU A 56 0.90 0.99 28.71
C GLU A 56 1.71 0.11 29.68
N SER A 57 2.57 0.72 30.52
CA SER A 57 3.32 -0.03 31.54
C SER A 57 2.41 -0.66 32.62
N MET A 58 1.25 -0.06 32.87
CA MET A 58 0.26 -0.68 33.76
C MET A 58 -0.55 -1.78 33.07
N LEU A 59 -0.79 -1.68 31.77
CA LEU A 59 -1.39 -2.75 30.96
C LEU A 59 -0.52 -4.00 31.01
N GLU A 60 0.76 -3.85 30.71
CA GLU A 60 1.76 -4.93 30.77
C GLU A 60 1.80 -5.58 32.14
N LYS A 61 1.93 -4.76 33.20
CA LYS A 61 1.94 -5.25 34.58
C LYS A 61 0.67 -6.01 34.95
N ASN A 62 -0.50 -5.51 34.54
CA ASN A 62 -1.78 -6.16 34.85
C ASN A 62 -1.94 -7.46 34.08
N TYR A 63 -1.44 -7.54 32.84
CA TYR A 63 -1.39 -8.77 32.07
C TYR A 63 -0.52 -9.83 32.76
N PHE A 64 0.71 -9.49 33.17
CA PHE A 64 1.58 -10.41 33.90
C PHE A 64 1.01 -10.85 35.26
N MET A 65 0.25 -9.99 35.96
CA MET A 65 -0.43 -10.40 37.18
C MET A 65 -1.56 -11.40 36.92
N MET A 66 -2.19 -11.37 35.73
CA MET A 66 -3.16 -12.38 35.33
C MET A 66 -2.48 -13.71 35.00
N ASP A 67 -1.28 -13.64 34.41
CA ASP A 67 -0.50 -14.81 33.98
C ASP A 67 0.04 -15.63 35.16
N ASN A 68 0.40 -14.96 36.24
CA ASN A 68 0.95 -15.59 37.45
C ASN A 68 -0.12 -16.15 38.41
N ASN A 69 -1.39 -16.03 38.08
CA ASN A 69 -2.46 -16.65 38.88
C ASN A 69 -2.67 -18.13 38.50
N SER A 70 -2.96 -18.96 39.52
CA SER A 70 -3.18 -20.42 39.36
C SER A 70 -4.37 -20.78 38.45
N GLU A 71 -5.28 -19.84 38.19
CA GLU A 71 -6.41 -20.01 37.28
C GLU A 71 -6.08 -19.42 35.92
N LYS A 72 -6.11 -20.25 34.88
CA LYS A 72 -5.99 -19.81 33.49
C LYS A 72 -7.14 -18.88 33.14
N LYS A 73 -6.81 -17.65 32.76
CA LYS A 73 -7.78 -16.65 32.35
C LYS A 73 -7.73 -16.51 30.82
N ARG A 74 -8.90 -16.55 30.20
CA ARG A 74 -9.08 -16.25 28.79
C ARG A 74 -9.79 -14.90 28.63
N GLY A 75 -9.57 -14.25 27.50
CA GLY A 75 -10.21 -12.99 27.20
C GLY A 75 -9.74 -12.38 25.90
N TYR A 76 -9.89 -11.08 25.78
CA TYR A 76 -9.42 -10.33 24.62
C TYR A 76 -8.71 -9.04 25.02
N MET A 77 -7.77 -8.65 24.19
CA MET A 77 -7.20 -7.32 24.14
C MET A 77 -7.77 -6.59 22.93
N LEU A 78 -8.53 -5.52 23.18
CA LEU A 78 -9.10 -4.66 22.13
C LEU A 78 -8.34 -3.35 22.09
N LEU A 79 -7.73 -3.05 20.97
CA LEU A 79 -7.13 -1.75 20.68
C LEU A 79 -8.11 -0.87 19.90
N ILE A 80 -8.15 0.40 20.26
CA ILE A 80 -8.93 1.42 19.58
C ILE A 80 -7.98 2.55 19.17
N GLY A 81 -7.98 2.90 17.90
CA GLY A 81 -7.21 4.02 17.35
C GLY A 81 -8.13 5.09 16.77
N VAL A 82 -7.77 6.34 16.98
CA VAL A 82 -8.50 7.48 16.39
C VAL A 82 -8.06 7.66 14.95
N ASP A 83 -9.02 7.65 14.04
CA ASP A 83 -8.72 7.77 12.61
C ASP A 83 -8.35 9.20 12.25
N ASN A 84 -7.29 9.37 11.46
CA ASN A 84 -6.78 10.64 10.98
C ASN A 84 -6.46 11.67 12.11
N PHE A 85 -6.08 11.20 13.29
CA PHE A 85 -5.81 12.06 14.47
C PHE A 85 -4.73 13.11 14.18
N LYS A 86 -3.72 12.79 13.36
CA LYS A 86 -2.70 13.75 12.94
C LYS A 86 -3.32 14.97 12.25
N ALA A 87 -4.29 14.77 11.37
CA ALA A 87 -5.00 15.85 10.67
C ALA A 87 -5.84 16.69 11.63
N VAL A 88 -6.38 16.10 12.71
CA VAL A 88 -7.06 16.86 13.79
C VAL A 88 -6.07 17.81 14.46
N ASN A 89 -4.88 17.32 14.82
CA ASN A 89 -3.84 18.15 15.45
C ASN A 89 -3.31 19.25 14.52
N GLU A 90 -3.09 18.94 13.25
CA GLU A 90 -2.60 19.91 12.25
C GLU A 90 -3.62 21.02 11.97
N LYS A 91 -4.90 20.69 11.92
CA LYS A 91 -5.95 21.64 11.58
C LYS A 91 -6.46 22.46 12.77
N TYR A 92 -6.55 21.84 13.96
CA TYR A 92 -7.21 22.45 15.13
C TYR A 92 -6.29 22.66 16.33
N GLY A 93 -5.03 22.21 16.23
CA GLY A 93 -4.01 22.33 17.26
C GLY A 93 -4.02 21.17 18.27
N VAL A 94 -2.86 20.96 18.91
CA VAL A 94 -2.61 19.85 19.85
C VAL A 94 -3.56 19.89 21.05
N LYS A 95 -3.91 21.09 21.56
CA LYS A 95 -4.83 21.22 22.69
C LYS A 95 -6.21 20.64 22.38
N THR A 96 -6.72 20.87 21.17
CA THR A 96 -8.00 20.28 20.72
C THR A 96 -7.88 18.78 20.55
N GLY A 97 -6.73 18.28 20.06
CA GLY A 97 -6.47 16.84 20.01
C GLY A 97 -6.49 16.20 21.40
N ASP A 98 -5.91 16.84 22.41
CA ASP A 98 -5.95 16.37 23.80
C ASP A 98 -7.38 16.31 24.34
N GLU A 99 -8.21 17.32 24.05
CA GLU A 99 -9.65 17.32 24.41
C GLU A 99 -10.40 16.16 23.74
N VAL A 100 -10.15 15.90 22.45
CA VAL A 100 -10.72 14.76 21.72
C VAL A 100 -10.32 13.43 22.36
N LEU A 101 -9.05 13.27 22.73
CA LEU A 101 -8.58 12.05 23.40
C LEU A 101 -9.23 11.84 24.77
N ALA A 102 -9.40 12.91 25.55
CA ALA A 102 -10.07 12.86 26.86
C ALA A 102 -11.56 12.48 26.71
N ASP A 103 -12.24 13.03 25.71
CA ASP A 103 -13.64 12.71 25.42
C ASP A 103 -13.83 11.25 24.99
N ILE A 104 -12.95 10.74 24.10
CA ILE A 104 -12.96 9.33 23.68
C ILE A 104 -12.70 8.42 24.90
N ALA A 105 -11.73 8.76 25.75
CA ALA A 105 -11.47 8.02 26.98
C ALA A 105 -12.73 7.92 27.87
N GLY A 106 -13.46 9.04 28.01
CA GLY A 106 -14.74 9.09 28.71
C GLY A 106 -15.80 8.17 28.09
N CYS A 107 -15.91 8.14 26.77
CA CYS A 107 -16.81 7.23 26.05
C CYS A 107 -16.45 5.77 26.27
N ILE A 108 -15.16 5.41 26.21
CA ILE A 108 -14.67 4.05 26.45
C ILE A 108 -15.00 3.61 27.87
N ILE A 109 -14.70 4.43 28.88
CA ILE A 109 -14.99 4.14 30.30
C ILE A 109 -16.48 3.87 30.51
N GLN A 110 -17.36 4.69 29.92
CA GLN A 110 -18.81 4.51 30.04
C GLN A 110 -19.29 3.17 29.46
N CYS A 111 -18.70 2.74 28.35
CA CYS A 111 -19.06 1.46 27.73
C CYS A 111 -18.48 0.24 28.44
N VAL A 112 -17.26 0.36 28.98
CA VAL A 112 -16.56 -0.73 29.68
C VAL A 112 -17.09 -0.91 31.12
N GLY A 113 -17.44 0.20 31.80
CA GLY A 113 -17.93 0.20 33.16
C GLY A 113 -16.83 0.03 34.23
N ASP A 114 -15.60 -0.26 33.86
CA ASP A 114 -14.45 -0.41 34.75
C ASP A 114 -13.22 0.33 34.21
N THR A 115 -12.78 1.33 34.94
CA THR A 115 -11.60 2.14 34.57
C THR A 115 -10.29 1.35 34.63
N LYS A 116 -10.25 0.27 35.41
CA LYS A 116 -9.03 -0.56 35.57
C LYS A 116 -8.75 -1.46 34.37
N SER A 117 -9.73 -1.61 33.49
CA SER A 117 -9.62 -2.40 32.27
C SER A 117 -9.29 -1.56 31.04
N VAL A 118 -9.15 -0.23 31.19
CA VAL A 118 -8.92 0.72 30.10
C VAL A 118 -7.57 1.40 30.26
N TYR A 119 -6.81 1.44 29.18
CA TYR A 119 -5.43 1.91 29.16
C TYR A 119 -5.22 2.88 28.01
N ARG A 120 -4.32 3.84 28.21
CA ARG A 120 -3.82 4.72 27.17
C ARG A 120 -2.46 4.22 26.72
N LEU A 121 -2.33 3.98 25.43
CA LEU A 121 -1.06 3.67 24.79
C LEU A 121 -0.40 4.95 24.27
N SER A 122 0.55 4.84 23.36
CA SER A 122 1.18 5.98 22.73
C SER A 122 0.30 6.58 21.61
N GLY A 123 0.47 7.88 21.31
CA GLY A 123 -0.16 8.53 20.15
C GLY A 123 -1.69 8.65 20.28
N ASP A 124 -2.45 7.97 19.45
CA ASP A 124 -3.92 8.00 19.34
C ASP A 124 -4.58 6.66 19.72
N GLU A 125 -3.85 5.78 20.43
CA GLU A 125 -4.28 4.42 20.72
C GLU A 125 -4.73 4.24 22.18
N PHE A 126 -5.79 3.47 22.35
CA PHE A 126 -6.32 2.99 23.64
C PHE A 126 -6.33 1.45 23.64
N ALA A 127 -6.15 0.84 24.81
CA ALA A 127 -6.30 -0.59 24.99
C ALA A 127 -7.36 -0.92 26.03
N ILE A 128 -8.08 -2.00 25.80
CA ILE A 128 -9.07 -2.55 26.71
C ILE A 128 -8.71 -4.02 26.92
N LEU A 129 -8.44 -4.40 28.16
CA LEU A 129 -8.11 -5.77 28.56
C LEU A 129 -9.27 -6.38 29.33
N MET A 130 -9.93 -7.38 28.75
CA MET A 130 -11.11 -8.01 29.34
C MET A 130 -10.97 -9.51 29.43
N THR A 131 -11.21 -10.06 30.61
CA THR A 131 -11.35 -11.52 30.78
C THR A 131 -12.77 -11.95 30.43
N ARG A 132 -12.89 -13.02 29.64
CA ARG A 132 -14.17 -13.61 29.23
C ARG A 132 -14.02 -15.13 29.07
N GLN A 133 -15.06 -15.86 29.42
CA GLN A 133 -15.17 -17.27 29.11
C GLN A 133 -16.00 -17.50 27.86
N GLY A 134 -15.73 -18.56 27.13
CA GLY A 134 -16.43 -18.93 25.91
C GLY A 134 -15.47 -19.48 24.84
N THR A 135 -16.03 -19.79 23.68
CA THR A 135 -15.25 -20.14 22.48
C THR A 135 -14.55 -18.90 21.91
N ASP A 136 -13.60 -19.10 21.00
CA ASP A 136 -12.89 -18.00 20.36
C ASP A 136 -13.85 -17.07 19.61
N GLU A 137 -14.83 -17.64 18.90
CA GLU A 137 -15.86 -16.89 18.18
C GLU A 137 -16.72 -16.04 19.12
N GLU A 138 -17.11 -16.61 20.28
CA GLU A 138 -17.91 -15.87 21.27
C GLU A 138 -17.13 -14.72 21.91
N ILE A 139 -15.83 -14.91 22.16
CA ILE A 139 -14.94 -13.87 22.71
C ILE A 139 -14.74 -12.75 21.69
N VAL A 140 -14.48 -13.09 20.41
CA VAL A 140 -14.36 -12.11 19.31
C VAL A 140 -15.65 -11.31 19.11
N GLU A 141 -16.82 -11.97 19.13
CA GLU A 141 -18.10 -11.26 18.99
C GLU A 141 -18.36 -10.31 20.17
N LYS A 142 -17.93 -10.65 21.39
CA LYS A 142 -18.02 -9.73 22.54
C LYS A 142 -17.10 -8.51 22.36
N ALA A 143 -15.88 -8.69 21.86
CA ALA A 143 -14.97 -7.59 21.54
C ALA A 143 -15.54 -6.69 20.45
N LYS A 144 -16.07 -7.25 19.38
CA LYS A 144 -16.72 -6.55 18.27
C LYS A 144 -17.97 -5.78 18.73
N LEU A 145 -18.77 -6.37 19.61
CA LEU A 145 -19.95 -5.73 20.18
C LEU A 145 -19.55 -4.53 21.05
N LEU A 146 -18.53 -4.69 21.89
CA LEU A 146 -18.01 -3.58 22.70
C LEU A 146 -17.50 -2.43 21.81
N TYR A 147 -16.72 -2.75 20.76
CA TYR A 147 -16.29 -1.74 19.78
C TYR A 147 -17.47 -1.00 19.16
N LYS A 148 -18.54 -1.72 18.75
CA LYS A 148 -19.74 -1.09 18.18
C LYS A 148 -20.39 -0.12 19.17
N TYR A 149 -20.51 -0.49 20.44
CA TYR A 149 -21.05 0.40 21.48
C TYR A 149 -20.19 1.64 21.66
N ILE A 150 -18.87 1.49 21.72
CA ILE A 150 -17.94 2.60 21.87
C ILE A 150 -18.06 3.53 20.65
N ARG A 151 -18.08 2.98 19.41
CA ARG A 151 -18.23 3.76 18.18
C ARG A 151 -19.51 4.60 18.21
N VAL A 152 -20.65 4.00 18.49
CA VAL A 152 -21.94 4.70 18.59
C VAL A 152 -21.89 5.79 19.66
N ARG A 153 -21.25 5.51 20.80
CA ARG A 153 -21.12 6.51 21.89
C ARG A 153 -20.24 7.68 21.48
N VAL A 154 -19.14 7.41 20.77
CA VAL A 154 -18.26 8.46 20.22
C VAL A 154 -19.00 9.29 19.17
N ASP A 155 -19.73 8.67 18.24
CA ASP A 155 -20.54 9.39 17.23
C ASP A 155 -21.59 10.31 17.88
N ASN A 156 -22.24 9.84 18.95
CA ASN A 156 -23.20 10.64 19.70
C ASN A 156 -22.54 11.80 20.44
N MET A 157 -21.40 11.56 21.08
CA MET A 157 -20.64 12.60 21.80
C MET A 157 -20.18 13.70 20.85
N ILE A 158 -19.70 13.37 19.63
CA ILE A 158 -19.33 14.36 18.59
C ILE A 158 -20.54 15.26 18.26
N LYS A 159 -21.74 14.69 18.13
CA LYS A 159 -22.97 15.44 17.88
C LYS A 159 -23.39 16.30 19.07
N GLU A 160 -23.34 15.75 20.29
CA GLU A 160 -23.68 16.46 21.53
C GLU A 160 -22.77 17.67 21.78
N ARG A 161 -21.47 17.54 21.47
CA ARG A 161 -20.46 18.60 21.59
C ARG A 161 -20.53 19.66 20.48
N ASN A 162 -21.31 19.38 19.41
CA ASN A 162 -21.39 20.24 18.24
C ASN A 162 -20.01 20.53 17.60
N TYR A 163 -19.12 19.53 17.66
CA TYR A 163 -17.80 19.66 17.07
C TYR A 163 -17.88 19.84 15.55
N SER A 164 -17.20 20.87 15.03
CA SER A 164 -16.95 21.01 13.58
C SER A 164 -15.86 20.06 13.07
N ILE A 165 -15.41 19.13 13.93
CA ILE A 165 -14.34 18.19 13.67
C ILE A 165 -14.97 16.83 13.41
N PHE A 166 -14.68 16.25 12.24
CA PHE A 166 -15.08 14.90 11.91
C PHE A 166 -13.90 13.93 12.10
N TYR A 167 -14.08 12.95 12.96
CA TYR A 167 -13.16 11.83 13.15
C TYR A 167 -13.94 10.56 13.45
N THR A 168 -13.33 9.42 13.20
CA THR A 168 -13.88 8.10 13.52
C THR A 168 -12.87 7.31 14.35
N ILE A 169 -13.25 6.12 14.77
CA ILE A 169 -12.37 5.21 15.47
C ILE A 169 -12.34 3.86 14.78
N SER A 170 -11.18 3.23 14.74
CA SER A 170 -10.99 1.85 14.28
C SER A 170 -10.66 0.94 15.45
N GLY A 171 -11.04 -0.33 15.37
CA GLY A 171 -10.80 -1.33 16.41
C GLY A 171 -10.07 -2.56 15.90
N GLY A 172 -9.08 -3.03 16.66
CA GLY A 172 -8.38 -4.30 16.41
C GLY A 172 -8.32 -5.14 17.67
N ALA A 173 -8.61 -6.44 17.61
CA ALA A 173 -8.59 -7.28 18.79
C ALA A 173 -7.87 -8.60 18.57
N ASP A 174 -7.21 -9.08 19.63
CA ASP A 174 -6.73 -10.44 19.72
C ASP A 174 -7.27 -11.12 20.99
N ILE A 175 -7.43 -12.43 20.92
CA ILE A 175 -7.77 -13.27 22.05
C ILE A 175 -6.50 -13.74 22.76
N PHE A 176 -6.58 -13.92 24.09
CA PHE A 176 -5.48 -14.45 24.87
C PHE A 176 -5.92 -15.53 25.85
N GLU A 177 -4.98 -16.40 26.18
CA GLU A 177 -5.08 -17.33 27.29
C GLU A 177 -3.82 -17.18 28.16
N SER A 178 -4.01 -16.80 29.43
CA SER A 178 -2.89 -16.59 30.35
C SER A 178 -2.11 -17.90 30.54
N GLY A 179 -0.77 -17.81 30.67
CA GLY A 179 0.15 -18.95 30.72
C GLY A 179 0.43 -19.62 29.38
N ARG A 180 -0.21 -19.19 28.27
CA ARG A 180 0.07 -19.66 26.92
C ARG A 180 0.60 -18.54 26.05
N ASP A 181 -0.05 -17.37 26.08
CA ASP A 181 0.22 -16.28 25.16
C ASP A 181 0.99 -15.17 25.88
N SER A 182 2.11 -14.69 25.30
CA SER A 182 2.88 -13.60 25.88
C SER A 182 2.20 -12.24 25.65
N PHE A 183 2.45 -11.29 26.55
CA PHE A 183 1.97 -9.91 26.38
C PHE A 183 2.36 -9.32 25.03
N ASP A 184 3.63 -9.48 24.66
CA ASP A 184 4.17 -8.95 23.41
C ASP A 184 3.47 -9.53 22.18
N SER A 185 3.16 -10.83 22.18
CA SER A 185 2.44 -11.44 21.05
C SER A 185 1.01 -10.91 20.96
N VAL A 186 0.28 -10.83 22.07
CA VAL A 186 -1.12 -10.40 22.07
C VAL A 186 -1.27 -8.93 21.68
N ILE A 187 -0.38 -8.06 22.18
CA ILE A 187 -0.45 -6.63 21.81
C ILE A 187 -0.04 -6.39 20.37
N GLN A 188 0.97 -7.13 19.85
CA GLN A 188 1.36 -7.04 18.44
C GLN A 188 0.25 -7.53 17.50
N ASN A 189 -0.39 -8.65 17.83
CA ASN A 189 -1.50 -9.20 17.08
C ASN A 189 -2.70 -8.23 17.05
N ALA A 190 -3.04 -7.64 18.19
CA ALA A 190 -4.11 -6.65 18.29
C ALA A 190 -3.75 -5.35 17.51
N ARG A 191 -2.48 -4.91 17.53
CA ARG A 191 -2.01 -3.77 16.71
C ARG A 191 -2.08 -4.08 15.22
N PHE A 192 -1.68 -5.29 14.80
CA PHE A 192 -1.86 -5.73 13.43
C PHE A 192 -3.34 -5.68 13.01
N ALA A 193 -4.24 -6.22 13.84
CA ALA A 193 -5.68 -6.17 13.56
C ALA A 193 -6.22 -4.73 13.47
N LEU A 194 -5.73 -3.81 14.31
CA LEU A 194 -6.07 -2.39 14.24
C LEU A 194 -5.54 -1.74 12.93
N HIS A 195 -4.33 -2.09 12.53
CA HIS A 195 -3.75 -1.64 11.26
C HIS A 195 -4.61 -2.10 10.07
N GLU A 196 -4.99 -3.38 10.05
CA GLU A 196 -5.89 -3.93 9.04
C GLU A 196 -7.25 -3.22 9.02
N ALA A 197 -7.81 -2.86 10.17
CA ALA A 197 -9.03 -2.08 10.23
C ALA A 197 -8.86 -0.68 9.59
N LYS A 198 -7.72 -0.03 9.83
CA LYS A 198 -7.40 1.27 9.20
C LYS A 198 -7.22 1.14 7.69
N LEU A 199 -6.62 0.05 7.18
CA LEU A 199 -6.47 -0.22 5.75
C LEU A 199 -7.81 -0.55 5.06
N LYS A 200 -8.72 -1.28 5.72
CA LYS A 200 -10.05 -1.65 5.20
C LYS A 200 -11.05 -0.48 5.16
N GLY A 201 -10.57 0.76 5.15
CA GLY A 201 -11.38 1.96 5.00
C GLY A 201 -11.69 2.68 6.31
N ARG A 202 -11.05 2.30 7.42
CA ARG A 202 -11.27 2.89 8.76
C ARG A 202 -12.68 2.68 9.29
N ASN A 203 -13.01 3.26 10.46
CA ASN A 203 -14.34 3.19 11.09
C ASN A 203 -14.89 1.76 11.17
N THR A 204 -14.02 0.78 11.35
CA THR A 204 -14.35 -0.65 11.34
C THR A 204 -13.58 -1.43 12.41
N PHE A 205 -13.96 -2.69 12.59
CA PHE A 205 -13.34 -3.63 13.52
C PHE A 205 -12.78 -4.83 12.78
N VAL A 206 -11.59 -5.24 13.16
CA VAL A 206 -10.94 -6.48 12.71
C VAL A 206 -10.48 -7.29 13.91
N ALA A 207 -10.74 -8.59 13.90
CA ALA A 207 -10.10 -9.54 14.82
C ALA A 207 -8.82 -10.08 14.18
N TYR A 208 -7.82 -10.33 15.00
CA TYR A 208 -6.57 -10.94 14.53
C TYR A 208 -6.83 -12.30 13.86
N SER A 209 -6.17 -12.50 12.75
CA SER A 209 -6.12 -13.76 12.03
C SER A 209 -4.66 -14.10 11.74
N LYS A 210 -4.23 -15.28 12.16
CA LYS A 210 -2.87 -15.76 11.91
C LYS A 210 -2.57 -15.82 10.41
N GLU A 211 -3.51 -16.29 9.60
CA GLU A 211 -3.36 -16.39 8.15
C GLU A 211 -3.15 -15.00 7.50
N GLN A 212 -3.95 -14.00 7.92
CA GLN A 212 -3.78 -12.62 7.43
C GLN A 212 -2.44 -12.02 7.87
N TYR A 213 -2.00 -12.32 9.09
CA TYR A 213 -0.70 -11.87 9.60
C TYR A 213 0.47 -12.50 8.84
N GLU A 214 0.43 -13.80 8.58
CA GLU A 214 1.45 -14.51 7.78
C GLU A 214 1.52 -13.93 6.35
N THR A 215 0.36 -13.66 5.75
CA THR A 215 0.29 -12.98 4.44
C THR A 215 0.90 -11.57 4.48
N TYR A 216 0.62 -10.80 5.52
CA TYR A 216 1.18 -9.46 5.71
C TYR A 216 2.70 -9.50 5.87
N ILE A 217 3.23 -10.38 6.73
CA ILE A 217 4.68 -10.55 6.92
C ILE A 217 5.35 -10.98 5.62
N HIS A 218 4.71 -11.89 4.87
CA HIS A 218 5.23 -12.31 3.57
C HIS A 218 5.32 -11.14 2.57
N LYS A 219 4.28 -10.30 2.51
CA LYS A 219 4.31 -9.07 1.68
C LYS A 219 5.43 -8.11 2.10
N MET A 220 5.60 -7.88 3.39
CA MET A 220 6.65 -7.02 3.92
C MET A 220 8.04 -7.54 3.55
N ASP A 221 8.26 -8.84 3.64
CA ASP A 221 9.52 -9.47 3.27
C ASP A 221 9.80 -9.36 1.76
N ILE A 222 8.78 -9.53 0.91
CA ILE A 222 8.91 -9.27 -0.54
C ILE A 222 9.25 -7.80 -0.81
N GLN A 223 8.59 -6.84 -0.15
CA GLN A 223 8.89 -5.41 -0.31
C GLN A 223 10.34 -5.06 0.08
N GLU A 224 10.87 -5.68 1.13
CA GLU A 224 12.26 -5.48 1.53
C GLU A 224 13.23 -6.04 0.49
N HIS A 225 12.94 -7.20 -0.09
CA HIS A 225 13.74 -7.79 -1.17
C HIS A 225 13.68 -6.95 -2.46
N LEU A 226 12.50 -6.44 -2.82
CA LEU A 226 12.33 -5.49 -3.95
C LEU A 226 13.17 -4.24 -3.75
N ARG A 227 13.12 -3.67 -2.54
CA ARG A 227 13.93 -2.50 -2.19
C ARG A 227 15.43 -2.78 -2.28
N SER A 228 15.85 -3.93 -1.76
CA SER A 228 17.26 -4.36 -1.83
C SER A 228 17.72 -4.53 -3.28
N SER A 229 16.91 -5.19 -4.12
CA SER A 229 17.20 -5.37 -5.55
C SER A 229 17.37 -4.03 -6.28
N ILE A 230 16.52 -3.05 -6.01
CA ILE A 230 16.60 -1.71 -6.63
C ILE A 230 17.85 -0.95 -6.18
N ILE A 231 18.17 -0.96 -4.87
CA ILE A 231 19.34 -0.26 -4.33
C ILE A 231 20.64 -0.88 -4.83
N ASN A 232 20.66 -2.20 -5.03
CA ASN A 232 21.82 -2.94 -5.53
C ASN A 232 21.91 -2.95 -7.08
N GLY A 233 21.43 -1.91 -7.74
CA GLY A 233 21.56 -1.75 -9.20
C GLY A 233 20.54 -2.55 -10.00
N PHE A 234 19.32 -2.70 -9.46
CA PHE A 234 18.20 -3.42 -10.09
C PHE A 234 18.46 -4.91 -10.29
N ASN A 235 19.21 -5.53 -9.37
CA ASN A 235 19.56 -6.94 -9.43
C ASN A 235 18.30 -7.83 -9.51
N GLY A 236 18.30 -8.79 -10.44
CA GLY A 236 17.18 -9.69 -10.69
C GLY A 236 16.05 -9.08 -11.53
N PHE A 237 16.06 -7.78 -11.84
CA PHE A 237 15.11 -7.17 -12.78
C PHE A 237 15.61 -7.29 -14.22
N GLU A 238 14.71 -7.69 -15.11
CA GLU A 238 14.94 -7.78 -16.55
C GLU A 238 13.75 -7.23 -17.32
N VAL A 239 13.99 -6.61 -18.48
CA VAL A 239 12.92 -6.19 -19.39
C VAL A 239 12.77 -7.22 -20.49
N TYR A 240 11.60 -7.83 -20.56
CA TYR A 240 11.19 -8.73 -21.64
C TYR A 240 10.39 -7.94 -22.67
N TYR A 241 10.32 -8.45 -23.89
CA TYR A 241 9.65 -7.79 -24.99
C TYR A 241 8.65 -8.75 -25.62
N GLN A 242 7.41 -8.28 -25.82
CA GLN A 242 6.38 -9.03 -26.52
C GLN A 242 6.10 -8.36 -27.86
N PRO A 243 6.06 -9.15 -28.97
CA PRO A 243 5.92 -8.59 -30.29
C PRO A 243 4.51 -8.04 -30.56
N ILE A 244 4.45 -6.86 -31.21
CA ILE A 244 3.25 -6.22 -31.74
C ILE A 244 3.33 -6.24 -33.26
N PHE A 245 2.33 -6.84 -33.90
CA PHE A 245 2.25 -6.98 -35.36
C PHE A 245 1.21 -6.04 -35.97
N ASN A 246 1.52 -5.51 -37.10
CA ASN A 246 0.55 -4.77 -37.90
C ASN A 246 -0.31 -5.77 -38.70
N THR A 247 -1.63 -5.64 -38.64
CA THR A 247 -2.59 -6.55 -39.27
C THR A 247 -2.59 -6.49 -40.79
N SER A 248 -2.42 -5.29 -41.38
CA SER A 248 -2.53 -5.08 -42.81
C SER A 248 -1.39 -5.69 -43.62
N CYS A 249 -0.16 -5.70 -43.07
CA CYS A 249 1.02 -6.23 -43.75
C CYS A 249 1.63 -7.48 -43.06
N ASN A 250 1.06 -7.92 -41.94
CA ASN A 250 1.56 -9.02 -41.11
C ASN A 250 3.07 -8.87 -40.77
N ALA A 251 3.51 -7.62 -40.56
CA ALA A 251 4.90 -7.32 -40.25
C ALA A 251 5.03 -6.84 -38.79
N ILE A 252 6.19 -7.07 -38.21
CA ILE A 252 6.50 -6.55 -36.86
C ILE A 252 6.42 -5.02 -36.87
N LYS A 253 5.65 -4.47 -35.94
CA LYS A 253 5.45 -3.02 -35.78
C LYS A 253 6.22 -2.47 -34.59
N GLY A 254 6.30 -3.26 -33.55
CA GLY A 254 6.88 -2.85 -32.28
C GLY A 254 6.95 -3.96 -31.27
N ALA A 255 7.21 -3.57 -30.04
CA ALA A 255 7.21 -4.48 -28.89
C ALA A 255 6.69 -3.77 -27.64
N GLU A 256 6.03 -4.50 -26.77
CA GLU A 256 5.76 -4.03 -25.42
C GLU A 256 6.88 -4.45 -24.46
N ALA A 257 7.40 -3.50 -23.68
CA ALA A 257 8.41 -3.70 -22.67
C ALA A 257 7.76 -4.12 -21.34
N LEU A 258 8.01 -5.35 -20.94
CA LEU A 258 7.37 -6.00 -19.81
C LEU A 258 8.40 -6.35 -18.75
N ILE A 259 8.29 -5.74 -17.56
CA ILE A 259 9.21 -6.00 -16.44
C ILE A 259 9.06 -7.44 -15.95
N ARG A 260 10.20 -8.05 -15.62
CA ARG A 260 10.31 -9.37 -14.96
C ARG A 260 11.22 -9.21 -13.75
N TRP A 261 10.94 -9.97 -12.72
CA TRP A 261 11.78 -10.01 -11.53
C TRP A 261 12.04 -11.45 -11.13
N ASN A 262 13.33 -11.81 -11.10
CA ASN A 262 13.83 -13.08 -10.62
C ASN A 262 14.58 -12.84 -9.30
N SER A 263 13.89 -13.04 -8.19
CA SER A 263 14.42 -12.84 -6.86
C SER A 263 15.35 -13.98 -6.44
N ASP A 264 16.47 -13.66 -5.82
CA ASP A 264 17.38 -14.67 -5.24
C ASP A 264 16.67 -15.59 -4.23
N LYS A 265 15.66 -15.08 -3.53
CA LYS A 265 14.90 -15.81 -2.49
C LYS A 265 13.64 -16.49 -3.03
N TYR A 266 12.87 -15.80 -3.87
CA TYR A 266 11.55 -16.23 -4.32
C TYR A 266 11.55 -16.80 -5.72
N GLY A 267 12.69 -16.74 -6.43
CA GLY A 267 12.75 -17.09 -7.84
C GLY A 267 11.94 -16.14 -8.71
N PHE A 268 11.42 -16.63 -9.83
CA PHE A 268 10.60 -15.84 -10.73
C PHE A 268 9.25 -15.45 -10.09
N MET A 269 8.99 -14.16 -9.98
CA MET A 269 7.72 -13.62 -9.51
C MET A 269 6.92 -12.98 -10.65
N SER A 270 5.61 -13.18 -10.63
CA SER A 270 4.71 -12.55 -11.60
C SER A 270 4.60 -11.04 -11.36
N PRO A 271 4.57 -10.20 -12.43
CA PRO A 271 4.30 -8.77 -12.30
C PRO A 271 3.05 -8.43 -11.49
N VAL A 272 1.99 -9.23 -11.60
CA VAL A 272 0.74 -9.06 -10.83
C VAL A 272 0.98 -9.14 -9.32
N ASP A 273 1.98 -9.90 -8.88
CA ASP A 273 2.29 -10.08 -7.45
C ASP A 273 3.18 -8.97 -6.89
N PHE A 274 4.13 -8.44 -7.68
CA PHE A 274 5.11 -7.49 -7.14
C PHE A 274 4.89 -6.02 -7.56
N ILE A 275 4.24 -5.73 -8.69
CA ILE A 275 3.97 -4.33 -9.11
C ILE A 275 3.12 -3.59 -8.07
N PRO A 276 2.02 -4.15 -7.53
CA PRO A 276 1.26 -3.48 -6.48
C PRO A 276 2.10 -3.14 -5.24
N LEU A 277 3.05 -4.00 -4.86
CA LEU A 277 3.95 -3.77 -3.72
C LEU A 277 4.95 -2.63 -3.99
N LEU A 278 5.41 -2.51 -5.24
CA LEU A 278 6.25 -1.38 -5.67
C LEU A 278 5.49 -0.06 -5.67
N GLU A 279 4.21 -0.08 -6.07
CA GLU A 279 3.33 1.10 -6.06
C GLU A 279 3.01 1.56 -4.64
N GLU A 280 2.61 0.64 -3.76
CA GLU A 280 2.37 0.91 -2.33
C GLU A 280 3.58 1.56 -1.65
N SER A 281 4.78 1.04 -1.93
CA SER A 281 6.05 1.54 -1.37
C SER A 281 6.66 2.72 -2.13
N SER A 282 6.06 3.14 -3.26
CA SER A 282 6.61 4.12 -4.22
C SER A 282 7.96 3.73 -4.84
N LEU A 283 8.39 2.48 -4.70
CA LEU A 283 9.59 1.93 -5.36
C LEU A 283 9.42 1.78 -6.87
N ILE A 284 8.19 1.83 -7.36
CA ILE A 284 7.88 1.87 -8.79
C ILE A 284 8.49 3.10 -9.47
N ILE A 285 8.77 4.19 -8.75
CA ILE A 285 9.35 5.43 -9.31
C ILE A 285 10.78 5.19 -9.81
N PRO A 286 11.76 4.79 -8.96
CA PRO A 286 13.12 4.53 -9.44
C PRO A 286 13.18 3.35 -10.43
N LEU A 287 12.36 2.31 -10.25
CA LEU A 287 12.30 1.19 -11.17
C LEU A 287 11.76 1.61 -12.54
N GLY A 288 10.71 2.43 -12.57
CA GLY A 288 10.13 2.89 -13.83
C GLY A 288 11.08 3.78 -14.63
N LYS A 289 11.88 4.65 -13.98
CA LYS A 289 12.96 5.40 -14.67
C LYS A 289 13.97 4.44 -15.29
N TRP A 290 14.35 3.38 -14.57
CA TRP A 290 15.25 2.35 -15.09
C TRP A 290 14.62 1.59 -16.27
N ILE A 291 13.33 1.21 -16.20
CA ILE A 291 12.62 0.55 -17.30
C ILE A 291 12.62 1.42 -18.55
N ILE A 292 12.28 2.71 -18.42
CA ILE A 292 12.30 3.67 -19.53
C ILE A 292 13.69 3.70 -20.16
N THR A 293 14.75 3.79 -19.36
CA THR A 293 16.12 3.81 -19.85
C THR A 293 16.46 2.55 -20.65
N GLN A 294 16.15 1.35 -20.11
CA GLN A 294 16.38 0.06 -20.78
C GLN A 294 15.58 -0.04 -22.10
N ALA A 295 14.32 0.32 -22.07
CA ALA A 295 13.43 0.25 -23.23
C ALA A 295 13.85 1.23 -24.34
N VAL A 296 14.23 2.46 -23.99
CA VAL A 296 14.72 3.47 -24.96
C VAL A 296 16.04 3.03 -25.58
N GLN A 297 17.00 2.52 -24.80
CA GLN A 297 18.26 2.01 -25.30
C GLN A 297 18.07 0.82 -26.25
N GLN A 298 17.16 -0.07 -25.93
CA GLN A 298 16.86 -1.22 -26.78
C GLN A 298 16.12 -0.78 -28.07
N CYS A 299 15.16 0.12 -27.94
CA CYS A 299 14.45 0.71 -29.09
C CYS A 299 15.42 1.35 -30.10
N LYS A 300 16.40 2.13 -29.61
CA LYS A 300 17.45 2.73 -30.45
C LYS A 300 18.21 1.70 -31.28
N LYS A 301 18.54 0.53 -30.70
CA LYS A 301 19.23 -0.56 -31.44
C LYS A 301 18.35 -1.07 -32.57
N TRP A 302 17.07 -1.32 -32.30
CA TRP A 302 16.13 -1.87 -33.27
C TRP A 302 15.74 -0.86 -34.37
N CYS A 303 15.61 0.42 -34.02
CA CYS A 303 15.35 1.49 -34.98
C CYS A 303 16.45 1.66 -36.05
N LYS A 304 17.69 1.17 -35.81
CA LYS A 304 18.73 1.15 -36.82
C LYS A 304 18.42 0.18 -37.98
N ILE A 305 17.59 -0.82 -37.73
CA ILE A 305 17.19 -1.86 -38.68
C ILE A 305 15.79 -1.58 -39.21
N ILE A 306 14.86 -1.22 -38.29
CA ILE A 306 13.47 -0.87 -38.61
C ILE A 306 13.20 0.54 -38.08
N PRO A 307 13.34 1.60 -38.93
CA PRO A 307 13.29 3.00 -38.45
C PRO A 307 11.99 3.39 -37.73
N ASP A 308 10.86 2.80 -38.14
CA ASP A 308 9.53 3.10 -37.57
C ASP A 308 9.14 2.13 -36.44
N PHE A 309 10.10 1.36 -35.92
CA PHE A 309 9.85 0.44 -34.80
C PHE A 309 9.44 1.23 -33.53
N THR A 310 8.45 0.71 -32.81
CA THR A 310 7.98 1.35 -31.56
C THR A 310 8.18 0.41 -30.37
N VAL A 311 8.52 1.00 -29.21
CA VAL A 311 8.48 0.30 -27.94
C VAL A 311 7.43 0.93 -27.03
N ASN A 312 6.54 0.10 -26.56
CA ASN A 312 5.49 0.47 -25.66
C ASN A 312 5.95 0.26 -24.21
N ILE A 313 5.66 1.22 -23.31
CA ILE A 313 6.13 1.24 -21.93
C ILE A 313 4.97 1.56 -21.01
N ASN A 314 4.68 0.67 -20.08
CA ASN A 314 3.64 0.85 -19.08
C ASN A 314 4.00 1.94 -18.06
N LEU A 315 3.07 2.84 -17.74
CA LEU A 315 3.19 3.87 -16.71
C LEU A 315 2.25 3.58 -15.54
N SER A 316 2.81 3.55 -14.33
CA SER A 316 2.02 3.55 -13.11
C SER A 316 1.49 4.94 -12.77
N PHE A 317 0.25 5.04 -12.29
CA PHE A 317 -0.31 6.30 -11.77
C PHE A 317 0.50 6.86 -10.61
N VAL A 318 1.17 6.02 -9.83
CA VAL A 318 2.07 6.47 -8.75
C VAL A 318 3.23 7.27 -9.31
N GLN A 319 3.81 6.86 -10.45
CA GLN A 319 4.85 7.60 -11.14
C GLN A 319 4.32 8.93 -11.68
N VAL A 320 3.16 8.89 -12.34
CA VAL A 320 2.52 10.08 -12.92
C VAL A 320 2.22 11.14 -11.87
N ILE A 321 1.79 10.73 -10.65
CA ILE A 321 1.40 11.66 -9.58
C ILE A 321 2.59 12.10 -8.72
N LYS A 322 3.58 11.23 -8.49
CA LYS A 322 4.61 11.44 -7.46
C LYS A 322 6.01 11.73 -8.01
N SER A 323 6.20 11.74 -9.33
CA SER A 323 7.52 12.02 -9.94
C SER A 323 7.43 12.96 -11.13
N ASP A 324 8.59 13.45 -11.61
CA ASP A 324 8.72 14.16 -12.89
C ASP A 324 8.97 13.17 -14.02
N ILE A 325 7.99 12.29 -14.26
CA ILE A 325 8.09 11.23 -15.26
C ILE A 325 8.29 11.78 -16.69
N VAL A 326 7.77 12.97 -16.97
CA VAL A 326 7.93 13.66 -18.28
C VAL A 326 9.38 14.08 -18.46
N GLY A 327 9.97 14.70 -17.44
CA GLY A 327 11.38 15.08 -17.42
C GLY A 327 12.30 13.87 -17.58
N ASP A 328 12.04 12.80 -16.82
CA ASP A 328 12.80 11.54 -16.90
C ASP A 328 12.75 10.92 -18.32
N ALA A 329 11.58 10.87 -18.94
CA ALA A 329 11.42 10.37 -20.31
C ALA A 329 12.17 11.23 -21.35
N MET A 330 12.06 12.55 -21.23
CA MET A 330 12.75 13.49 -22.13
C MET A 330 14.27 13.42 -21.99
N GLU A 331 14.78 13.28 -20.76
CA GLU A 331 16.19 13.07 -20.49
C GLU A 331 16.71 11.82 -21.22
N CYS A 332 16.04 10.68 -21.04
CA CYS A 332 16.43 9.42 -21.69
C CYS A 332 16.43 9.51 -23.22
N ILE A 333 15.38 10.09 -23.80
CA ILE A 333 15.26 10.23 -25.26
C ILE A 333 16.34 11.15 -25.84
N THR A 334 16.61 12.26 -25.15
CA THR A 334 17.65 13.23 -25.61
C THR A 334 19.04 12.60 -25.48
N GLN A 335 19.35 11.91 -24.41
CA GLN A 335 20.64 11.22 -24.23
C GLN A 335 20.88 10.14 -25.27
N GLU A 336 19.85 9.40 -25.64
CA GLU A 336 19.95 8.31 -26.61
C GLU A 336 19.75 8.79 -28.08
N ASP A 337 19.41 10.03 -28.30
CA ASP A 337 19.17 10.61 -29.67
C ASP A 337 18.16 9.74 -30.46
N ILE A 338 17.01 9.45 -29.86
CA ILE A 338 15.92 8.68 -30.47
C ILE A 338 14.69 9.57 -30.66
N SER A 339 13.89 9.29 -31.68
CA SER A 339 12.64 10.03 -31.90
C SER A 339 11.58 9.64 -30.86
N HIS A 340 10.92 10.63 -30.23
CA HIS A 340 9.78 10.41 -29.34
C HIS A 340 8.64 9.59 -29.99
N LYS A 341 8.55 9.58 -31.34
CA LYS A 341 7.56 8.78 -32.10
C LYS A 341 7.77 7.28 -31.98
N ASN A 342 8.98 6.85 -31.60
CA ASN A 342 9.32 5.43 -31.42
C ASN A 342 8.97 4.90 -30.03
N ILE A 343 8.55 5.77 -29.09
CA ILE A 343 8.13 5.40 -27.75
C ILE A 343 6.62 5.67 -27.59
N VAL A 344 5.94 4.67 -27.07
CA VAL A 344 4.52 4.74 -26.73
C VAL A 344 4.40 4.53 -25.22
N PHE A 345 3.76 5.44 -24.53
CA PHE A 345 3.45 5.24 -23.11
C PHE A 345 2.03 4.70 -22.94
N GLU A 346 1.88 3.66 -22.13
CA GLU A 346 0.62 3.00 -21.87
C GLU A 346 0.14 3.31 -20.45
N VAL A 347 -1.15 3.62 -20.32
CA VAL A 347 -1.82 3.83 -19.03
C VAL A 347 -3.08 2.97 -18.98
N THR A 348 -3.29 2.29 -17.87
CA THR A 348 -4.49 1.46 -17.68
C THR A 348 -5.76 2.29 -17.57
N GLU A 349 -6.88 1.71 -17.99
CA GLU A 349 -8.20 2.30 -17.75
C GLU A 349 -8.50 2.28 -16.24
N SER A 350 -8.48 3.43 -15.58
CA SER A 350 -8.80 3.53 -14.16
C SER A 350 -9.52 4.84 -13.81
N GLY A 351 -10.16 4.87 -12.62
CA GLY A 351 -10.80 6.06 -12.09
C GLY A 351 -9.84 7.25 -11.87
N GLU A 352 -8.52 7.03 -11.80
CA GLU A 352 -7.51 8.09 -11.70
C GLU A 352 -7.45 8.95 -12.96
N LEU A 353 -7.61 8.37 -14.15
CA LEU A 353 -7.72 9.12 -15.40
C LEU A 353 -8.87 10.12 -15.40
N GLU A 354 -10.00 9.72 -14.81
CA GLU A 354 -11.21 10.53 -14.80
C GLU A 354 -11.16 11.62 -13.73
N ASN A 355 -10.73 11.27 -12.53
CA ASN A 355 -10.95 12.09 -11.33
C ASN A 355 -9.75 12.97 -10.95
N ASN A 356 -8.56 12.72 -11.52
CA ASN A 356 -7.34 13.43 -11.12
C ASN A 356 -6.86 14.43 -12.19
N PRO A 357 -7.04 15.75 -11.97
CA PRO A 357 -6.57 16.78 -12.93
C PRO A 357 -5.05 16.76 -13.15
N MET A 358 -4.27 16.32 -12.14
CA MET A 358 -2.81 16.25 -12.25
C MET A 358 -2.40 15.18 -13.26
N VAL A 359 -3.04 14.00 -13.22
CA VAL A 359 -2.81 12.92 -14.19
C VAL A 359 -3.05 13.45 -15.61
N ARG A 360 -4.21 14.10 -15.85
CA ARG A 360 -4.54 14.66 -17.16
C ARG A 360 -3.50 15.69 -17.65
N ASN A 361 -3.00 16.53 -16.76
CA ASN A 361 -1.99 17.54 -17.13
C ASN A 361 -0.66 16.87 -17.52
N VAL A 362 -0.23 15.86 -16.80
CA VAL A 362 1.00 15.10 -17.10
C VAL A 362 0.89 14.38 -18.44
N LEU A 363 -0.23 13.66 -18.68
CA LEU A 363 -0.46 12.98 -19.95
C LEU A 363 -0.53 13.96 -21.13
N ARG A 364 -1.16 15.12 -20.93
CA ARG A 364 -1.16 16.20 -21.94
C ARG A 364 0.23 16.75 -22.22
N SER A 365 1.12 16.78 -21.23
CA SER A 365 2.52 17.16 -21.44
C SER A 365 3.25 16.16 -22.35
N PHE A 366 3.03 14.86 -22.19
CA PHE A 366 3.55 13.85 -23.11
C PHE A 366 3.04 14.06 -24.54
N GLU A 367 1.75 14.32 -24.71
CA GLU A 367 1.15 14.62 -26.02
C GLU A 367 1.80 15.86 -26.68
N LEU A 368 1.92 16.98 -25.94
CA LEU A 368 2.52 18.22 -26.44
C LEU A 368 3.99 18.07 -26.86
N LEU A 369 4.71 17.16 -26.22
CA LEU A 369 6.07 16.78 -26.57
C LEU A 369 6.13 15.79 -27.75
N GLY A 370 4.97 15.32 -28.22
CA GLY A 370 4.83 14.45 -29.39
C GLY A 370 5.00 12.98 -29.14
N PHE A 371 4.95 12.54 -27.88
CA PHE A 371 4.84 11.11 -27.55
C PHE A 371 3.48 10.56 -27.92
N LYS A 372 3.43 9.27 -28.20
CA LYS A 372 2.17 8.55 -28.37
C LYS A 372 1.72 8.02 -27.01
N LEU A 373 0.42 8.13 -26.77
CA LEU A 373 -0.22 7.54 -25.60
C LEU A 373 -1.15 6.41 -26.03
N ALA A 374 -1.17 5.33 -25.27
CA ALA A 374 -2.12 4.25 -25.41
C ALA A 374 -2.92 4.06 -24.12
N ILE A 375 -4.21 3.73 -24.28
CA ILE A 375 -5.04 3.23 -23.17
C ILE A 375 -4.93 1.73 -23.17
N ASP A 376 -4.55 1.18 -22.02
CA ASP A 376 -4.42 -0.26 -21.81
C ASP A 376 -5.60 -0.85 -21.05
N ASP A 377 -5.81 -2.18 -21.19
CA ASP A 377 -6.91 -2.94 -20.58
C ASP A 377 -8.30 -2.36 -20.84
N PHE A 378 -8.52 -1.79 -22.02
CA PHE A 378 -9.78 -1.10 -22.34
C PHE A 378 -10.99 -2.03 -22.27
N GLY A 379 -12.01 -1.59 -21.52
CA GLY A 379 -13.28 -2.30 -21.32
C GLY A 379 -13.34 -3.10 -20.00
N THR A 380 -12.24 -3.20 -19.24
CA THR A 380 -12.23 -3.94 -17.96
C THR A 380 -12.66 -3.10 -16.76
N GLY A 381 -12.72 -1.76 -16.93
CA GLY A 381 -12.98 -0.81 -15.86
C GLY A 381 -14.25 0.02 -16.04
N TYR A 382 -14.24 1.21 -15.45
CA TYR A 382 -15.31 2.21 -15.61
C TYR A 382 -15.17 2.92 -16.96
N SER A 383 -15.65 2.29 -18.04
CA SER A 383 -15.56 2.84 -19.41
C SER A 383 -16.31 4.16 -19.55
N ASN A 384 -15.72 5.24 -19.09
CA ASN A 384 -16.23 6.58 -19.32
C ASN A 384 -15.57 7.15 -20.58
N LEU A 385 -16.30 7.15 -21.68
CA LEU A 385 -15.87 7.68 -22.99
C LEU A 385 -15.46 9.15 -22.95
N ARG A 386 -15.65 9.82 -21.83
CA ARG A 386 -15.33 11.26 -21.68
C ARG A 386 -13.84 11.52 -21.80
N TYR A 387 -12.98 10.71 -21.19
CA TYR A 387 -11.53 10.93 -21.25
C TYR A 387 -10.95 10.63 -22.63
N ILE A 388 -11.54 9.69 -23.39
CA ILE A 388 -11.15 9.44 -24.79
C ILE A 388 -11.39 10.68 -25.65
N ARG A 389 -12.48 11.41 -25.38
CA ARG A 389 -12.80 12.66 -26.08
C ARG A 389 -11.91 13.82 -25.63
N ASP A 390 -11.63 13.90 -24.33
CA ASP A 390 -10.96 15.06 -23.71
C ASP A 390 -9.42 14.95 -23.77
N MET A 391 -8.87 13.80 -24.18
CA MET A 391 -7.45 13.50 -24.32
C MET A 391 -7.16 12.84 -25.68
N THR A 392 -5.99 13.13 -26.26
CA THR A 392 -5.62 12.63 -27.59
C THR A 392 -4.81 11.34 -27.45
N PHE A 393 -5.49 10.24 -27.14
CA PHE A 393 -4.86 8.93 -27.23
C PHE A 393 -4.69 8.52 -28.69
N GLY A 394 -3.51 7.99 -29.02
CA GLY A 394 -3.23 7.48 -30.35
C GLY A 394 -3.62 6.03 -30.55
N ILE A 395 -3.75 5.26 -29.46
CA ILE A 395 -3.98 3.81 -29.48
C ILE A 395 -4.93 3.42 -28.35
N ILE A 396 -5.86 2.51 -28.63
CA ILE A 396 -6.65 1.76 -27.65
C ILE A 396 -6.21 0.30 -27.73
N LYS A 397 -5.85 -0.31 -26.60
CA LYS A 397 -5.54 -1.74 -26.47
C LYS A 397 -6.75 -2.45 -25.87
N ILE A 398 -7.34 -3.35 -26.63
CA ILE A 398 -8.50 -4.15 -26.20
C ILE A 398 -7.98 -5.37 -25.42
N ASP A 399 -8.43 -5.50 -24.18
CA ASP A 399 -7.99 -6.55 -23.28
C ASP A 399 -8.33 -7.96 -23.78
N ARG A 400 -7.49 -8.91 -23.45
CA ARG A 400 -7.60 -10.34 -23.76
C ARG A 400 -8.95 -10.94 -23.41
N MET A 401 -9.63 -10.49 -22.36
CA MET A 401 -10.93 -11.05 -21.93
C MET A 401 -12.02 -10.98 -23.00
N PHE A 402 -11.94 -9.98 -23.90
CA PHE A 402 -12.87 -9.81 -25.02
C PHE A 402 -12.48 -10.60 -26.25
N VAL A 403 -11.25 -11.11 -26.29
CA VAL A 403 -10.69 -11.82 -27.45
C VAL A 403 -10.77 -13.32 -27.31
N GLN A 404 -10.72 -13.82 -26.08
CA GLN A 404 -10.83 -15.25 -25.83
C GLN A 404 -12.14 -15.83 -26.37
N ASN A 405 -12.00 -16.85 -27.27
CA ASN A 405 -13.10 -17.51 -27.97
C ASN A 405 -13.98 -16.55 -28.79
N ILE A 406 -13.44 -15.46 -29.32
CA ILE A 406 -14.18 -14.45 -30.10
C ILE A 406 -14.81 -15.09 -31.38
N ASP A 407 -14.21 -16.14 -31.90
CA ASP A 407 -14.70 -16.92 -33.05
C ASP A 407 -16.05 -17.60 -32.78
N SER A 408 -16.35 -17.91 -31.53
CA SER A 408 -17.57 -18.61 -31.10
C SER A 408 -18.46 -17.77 -30.18
N ASN A 409 -17.97 -16.64 -29.64
CA ASN A 409 -18.69 -15.73 -28.75
C ASN A 409 -19.19 -14.49 -29.51
N THR A 410 -20.48 -14.51 -29.92
CA THR A 410 -21.12 -13.42 -30.66
C THR A 410 -21.14 -12.09 -29.86
N GLU A 411 -21.24 -12.15 -28.53
CA GLU A 411 -21.23 -10.94 -27.68
C GLU A 411 -19.87 -10.26 -27.73
N ASN A 412 -18.80 -11.03 -27.50
CA ASN A 412 -17.43 -10.52 -27.58
C ASN A 412 -17.12 -9.99 -28.97
N TYR A 413 -17.52 -10.72 -30.03
CA TYR A 413 -17.33 -10.28 -31.40
C TYR A 413 -17.97 -8.89 -31.64
N SER A 414 -19.24 -8.72 -31.24
CA SER A 414 -19.97 -7.46 -31.38
C SER A 414 -19.37 -6.33 -30.54
N LEU A 415 -18.90 -6.62 -29.32
CA LEU A 415 -18.25 -5.62 -28.46
C LEU A 415 -16.94 -5.12 -29.08
N VAL A 416 -16.07 -6.02 -29.55
CA VAL A 416 -14.81 -5.67 -30.20
C VAL A 416 -15.06 -4.88 -31.49
N GLU A 417 -16.08 -5.27 -32.30
CA GLU A 417 -16.50 -4.54 -33.49
C GLU A 417 -16.88 -3.09 -33.16
N TYR A 418 -17.73 -2.88 -32.16
CA TYR A 418 -18.14 -1.54 -31.72
C TYR A 418 -16.97 -0.68 -31.22
N VAL A 419 -16.04 -1.27 -30.47
CA VAL A 419 -14.85 -0.56 -29.97
C VAL A 419 -13.95 -0.14 -31.13
N ILE A 420 -13.69 -1.03 -32.09
CA ILE A 420 -12.87 -0.72 -33.29
C ILE A 420 -13.54 0.37 -34.11
N ASP A 421 -14.82 0.25 -34.41
CA ASP A 421 -15.57 1.26 -35.16
C ASP A 421 -15.58 2.63 -34.49
N MET A 422 -15.79 2.66 -33.17
CA MET A 422 -15.74 3.88 -32.38
C MET A 422 -14.35 4.51 -32.43
N ALA A 423 -13.30 3.75 -32.18
CA ALA A 423 -11.92 4.23 -32.18
C ALA A 423 -11.53 4.82 -33.55
N HIS A 424 -11.85 4.14 -34.63
CA HIS A 424 -11.56 4.60 -36.00
C HIS A 424 -12.32 5.89 -36.37
N LYS A 425 -13.58 6.03 -35.93
CA LYS A 425 -14.33 7.31 -36.11
C LYS A 425 -13.70 8.49 -35.37
N LEU A 426 -12.97 8.20 -34.28
CA LEU A 426 -12.22 9.20 -33.52
C LEU A 426 -10.77 9.38 -34.02
N GLY A 427 -10.35 8.63 -35.04
CA GLY A 427 -8.97 8.68 -35.57
C GLY A 427 -7.95 7.95 -34.69
N ILE A 428 -8.40 7.08 -33.79
CA ILE A 428 -7.58 6.32 -32.84
C ILE A 428 -7.35 4.92 -33.41
N LYS A 429 -6.12 4.40 -33.31
CA LYS A 429 -5.77 3.05 -33.71
C LYS A 429 -6.15 2.05 -32.64
N VAL A 430 -6.41 0.81 -33.06
CA VAL A 430 -6.74 -0.28 -32.14
C VAL A 430 -5.68 -1.38 -32.18
N CYS A 431 -5.16 -1.75 -31.02
CA CYS A 431 -4.35 -2.93 -30.80
C CYS A 431 -5.20 -3.96 -30.05
N VAL A 432 -5.31 -5.16 -30.57
CA VAL A 432 -6.06 -6.25 -29.92
C VAL A 432 -5.08 -7.18 -29.22
N GLU A 433 -5.29 -7.41 -27.94
CA GLU A 433 -4.39 -8.21 -27.10
C GLU A 433 -4.88 -9.63 -26.87
N GLY A 434 -3.96 -10.52 -26.48
CA GLY A 434 -4.27 -11.87 -26.05
C GLY A 434 -4.72 -12.83 -27.16
N VAL A 435 -4.42 -12.54 -28.42
CA VAL A 435 -4.69 -13.46 -29.53
C VAL A 435 -3.78 -14.68 -29.41
N GLU A 436 -4.37 -15.86 -29.24
CA GLU A 436 -3.65 -17.13 -29.03
C GLU A 436 -3.84 -18.14 -30.16
N THR A 437 -4.96 -18.07 -30.91
CA THR A 437 -5.29 -19.04 -31.96
C THR A 437 -5.39 -18.39 -33.34
N ALA A 438 -5.36 -19.21 -34.38
CA ALA A 438 -5.52 -18.75 -35.75
C ALA A 438 -6.97 -18.25 -36.03
N GLU A 439 -7.93 -18.88 -35.40
CA GLU A 439 -9.33 -18.54 -35.50
C GLU A 439 -9.62 -17.15 -34.90
N GLU A 440 -9.07 -16.87 -33.71
CA GLU A 440 -9.13 -15.55 -33.07
C GLU A 440 -8.45 -14.48 -33.96
N LEU A 441 -7.29 -14.80 -34.51
CA LEU A 441 -6.56 -13.91 -35.43
C LEU A 441 -7.39 -13.51 -36.66
N GLU A 442 -8.03 -14.47 -37.30
CA GLU A 442 -8.87 -14.21 -38.48
C GLU A 442 -10.07 -13.33 -38.14
N CYS A 443 -10.72 -13.58 -36.98
CA CYS A 443 -11.81 -12.73 -36.50
C CYS A 443 -11.37 -11.29 -36.26
N VAL A 444 -10.25 -11.08 -35.55
CA VAL A 444 -9.72 -9.77 -35.22
C VAL A 444 -9.28 -9.00 -36.47
N LYS A 445 -8.67 -9.70 -37.45
CA LYS A 445 -8.36 -9.12 -38.76
C LYS A 445 -9.61 -8.71 -39.54
N ALA A 446 -10.63 -9.56 -39.56
CA ALA A 446 -11.89 -9.27 -40.23
C ALA A 446 -12.59 -8.05 -39.63
N LEU A 447 -12.47 -7.83 -38.32
CA LEU A 447 -12.98 -6.64 -37.61
C LEU A 447 -12.18 -5.37 -37.87
N GLY A 448 -11.00 -5.47 -38.52
CA GLY A 448 -10.22 -4.32 -38.94
C GLY A 448 -9.32 -3.73 -37.85
N ALA A 449 -8.88 -4.51 -36.87
CA ALA A 449 -7.87 -4.09 -35.90
C ALA A 449 -6.57 -3.64 -36.60
N ASP A 450 -5.91 -2.58 -36.10
CA ASP A 450 -4.68 -2.05 -36.72
C ASP A 450 -3.45 -2.87 -36.30
N CYS A 451 -3.40 -3.29 -35.04
CA CYS A 451 -2.31 -4.07 -34.50
C CYS A 451 -2.83 -5.24 -33.66
N ILE A 452 -1.98 -6.23 -33.52
CA ILE A 452 -2.28 -7.45 -32.73
C ILE A 452 -1.08 -7.78 -31.87
N GLN A 453 -1.38 -8.19 -30.64
CA GLN A 453 -0.44 -8.72 -29.68
C GLN A 453 -1.02 -10.00 -29.06
N GLY A 454 -0.20 -11.05 -28.94
CA GLY A 454 -0.66 -12.27 -28.30
C GLY A 454 0.33 -13.43 -28.49
N TYR A 455 0.04 -14.54 -27.82
CA TYR A 455 0.89 -15.72 -27.82
C TYR A 455 0.94 -16.41 -29.18
N TYR A 456 -0.01 -16.11 -30.08
CA TYR A 456 0.04 -16.57 -31.45
C TYR A 456 1.33 -16.13 -32.16
N TYR A 457 1.76 -14.89 -31.98
CA TYR A 457 3.00 -14.39 -32.53
C TYR A 457 4.22 -14.65 -31.64
N GLY A 458 4.06 -14.49 -30.33
CA GLY A 458 5.13 -14.73 -29.39
C GLY A 458 4.77 -14.37 -27.94
N LYS A 459 5.31 -15.12 -27.02
CA LYS A 459 5.29 -14.78 -25.60
C LYS A 459 6.34 -13.70 -25.32
N PRO A 460 6.20 -12.95 -24.22
CA PRO A 460 7.26 -12.06 -23.75
C PRO A 460 8.60 -12.81 -23.62
N MET A 461 9.68 -12.28 -24.20
CA MET A 461 10.99 -12.91 -24.24
C MET A 461 12.12 -11.89 -24.01
N PRO A 462 13.32 -12.33 -23.62
CA PRO A 462 14.50 -11.48 -23.51
C PRO A 462 14.84 -10.77 -24.83
N ALA A 463 15.51 -9.61 -24.74
CA ALA A 463 15.84 -8.78 -25.90
C ALA A 463 16.61 -9.52 -27.00
N ASP A 464 17.57 -10.38 -26.62
CA ASP A 464 18.41 -11.11 -27.58
C ASP A 464 17.59 -12.16 -28.35
N GLU A 465 16.66 -12.84 -27.68
CA GLU A 465 15.75 -13.79 -28.31
C GLU A 465 14.78 -13.06 -29.25
N PHE A 466 14.23 -11.92 -28.80
CA PHE A 466 13.36 -11.07 -29.60
C PHE A 466 14.05 -10.60 -30.87
N GLU A 467 15.27 -10.08 -30.74
CA GLU A 467 16.07 -9.58 -31.87
C GLU A 467 16.34 -10.69 -32.88
N SER A 468 16.70 -11.89 -32.42
CA SER A 468 16.95 -13.04 -33.28
C SER A 468 15.72 -13.48 -34.08
N LYS A 469 14.52 -13.42 -33.45
CA LYS A 469 13.27 -13.89 -34.06
C LYS A 469 12.61 -12.88 -35.00
N PHE A 470 12.68 -11.60 -34.68
CA PHE A 470 11.80 -10.59 -35.29
C PHE A 470 12.52 -9.41 -35.94
N ILE A 471 13.79 -9.19 -35.65
CA ILE A 471 14.51 -8.01 -36.11
C ILE A 471 15.54 -8.35 -37.19
N ARG A 472 16.26 -9.50 -37.05
CA ARG A 472 17.34 -9.87 -37.94
C ARG A 472 16.92 -10.82 -39.10
N ASN A 473 15.66 -11.24 -39.09
CA ASN A 473 15.15 -12.15 -40.11
C ASN A 473 14.56 -11.42 -41.32
#